data_c2331c8ce4cc0dca174cc32e356a5893
#
_entry.id   c2331c8ce4cc0dca174cc32e356a5893
#
_cell.length_a   1.000
_cell.length_b   1.000
_cell.length_c   1.000
_cell.angle_alpha   90.00
_cell.angle_beta   90.00
_cell.angle_gamma   90.00
#
_symmetry.space_group_name_H-M   'P 1'
#
loop_
_entity.id
_entity.type
_entity.pdbx_description
1 polymer ?
#
loop_
_entity_poly.entity_id
_entity_poly.type
_entity_poly.pdbx_seq_one_letter_code
_entity_poly.pdbx_strand_id
1 'polypeptide(L)'
;MKKVINYDSSAAEGLRAGVNKLAKAVTVTLGPSGRNVIIAKPFIPSTSTKDGVTVAKEVNLSDPLENTGAQMVKEVALKANELSGDGTSTAIVLANSIINVGFDTIGEHKIQPIQYKRGVDLAVKDVVAMIRKIS
;
A
#
# COMPACT_ATOMS: atom_id res chain seq x y z
N MET A 1 -17.17 5.57 -19.18
CA MET A 1 -16.54 5.59 -17.84
C MET A 1 -16.94 6.88 -17.14
N LYS A 2 -17.60 6.79 -16.00
CA LYS A 2 -18.06 7.96 -15.25
C LYS A 2 -16.87 8.52 -14.48
N LYS A 3 -16.47 9.76 -14.76
CA LYS A 3 -15.45 10.45 -13.96
C LYS A 3 -16.07 10.92 -12.66
N VAL A 4 -15.41 10.65 -11.53
CA VAL A 4 -15.79 11.14 -10.21
C VAL A 4 -14.74 12.15 -9.76
N ILE A 5 -15.18 13.33 -9.40
CA ILE A 5 -14.32 14.40 -8.88
C ILE A 5 -14.69 14.60 -7.42
N ASN A 6 -13.74 14.37 -6.54
CA ASN A 6 -13.88 14.58 -5.11
C ASN A 6 -12.85 15.62 -4.65
N TYR A 7 -13.25 16.45 -3.71
CA TYR A 7 -12.43 17.50 -3.13
C TYR A 7 -12.27 17.26 -1.62
N ASP A 8 -11.20 17.81 -1.06
CA ASP A 8 -10.94 17.91 0.37
C ASP A 8 -10.62 16.59 1.11
N SER A 9 -10.85 16.60 2.43
CA SER A 9 -10.55 15.51 3.36
C SER A 9 -11.24 14.19 3.00
N SER A 10 -12.42 14.23 2.39
CA SER A 10 -13.13 13.02 1.99
C SER A 10 -12.40 12.23 0.89
N ALA A 11 -11.76 12.95 -0.04
CA ALA A 11 -10.93 12.32 -1.08
C ALA A 11 -9.72 11.63 -0.47
N ALA A 12 -9.03 12.31 0.44
CA ALA A 12 -7.88 11.76 1.15
C ALA A 12 -8.25 10.52 1.99
N GLU A 13 -9.36 10.57 2.72
CA GLU A 13 -9.86 9.42 3.50
C GLU A 13 -10.23 8.21 2.62
N GLY A 14 -10.84 8.46 1.46
CA GLY A 14 -11.14 7.40 0.50
C GLY A 14 -9.88 6.72 -0.03
N LEU A 15 -8.86 7.50 -0.39
CA LEU A 15 -7.55 6.98 -0.80
C LEU A 15 -6.91 6.14 0.32
N ARG A 16 -6.90 6.66 1.56
CA ARG A 16 -6.40 5.96 2.74
C ARG A 16 -7.12 4.64 2.97
N ALA A 17 -8.44 4.63 2.88
CA ALA A 17 -9.24 3.41 3.03
C ALA A 17 -8.86 2.34 2.01
N GLY A 18 -8.62 2.73 0.76
CA GLY A 18 -8.15 1.85 -0.30
C GLY A 18 -6.78 1.24 -0.02
N VAL A 19 -5.84 2.06 0.43
CA VAL A 19 -4.50 1.61 0.85
C VAL A 19 -4.59 0.60 1.99
N ASN A 20 -5.42 0.88 2.99
CA ASN A 20 -5.63 -0.02 4.14
C ASN A 20 -6.23 -1.37 3.72
N LYS A 21 -7.19 -1.37 2.81
CA LYS A 21 -7.80 -2.60 2.28
C LYS A 21 -6.79 -3.46 1.52
N LEU A 22 -5.97 -2.85 0.67
CA LEU A 22 -4.89 -3.54 -0.03
C LEU A 22 -3.88 -4.14 0.96
N ALA A 23 -3.39 -3.34 1.89
CA ALA A 23 -2.41 -3.78 2.88
C ALA A 23 -2.95 -4.92 3.74
N LYS A 24 -4.21 -4.86 4.17
CA LYS A 24 -4.85 -5.93 4.92
C LYS A 24 -4.88 -7.24 4.14
N ALA A 25 -5.25 -7.20 2.86
CA ALA A 25 -5.29 -8.38 2.01
C ALA A 25 -3.91 -9.03 1.84
N VAL A 26 -2.86 -8.22 1.70
CA VAL A 26 -1.49 -8.71 1.49
C VAL A 26 -0.83 -9.17 2.79
N THR A 27 -1.05 -8.45 3.88
CA THR A 27 -0.42 -8.74 5.19
C THR A 27 -0.74 -10.16 5.70
N VAL A 28 -1.92 -10.70 5.40
CA VAL A 28 -2.28 -12.05 5.83
C VAL A 28 -1.41 -13.14 5.20
N THR A 29 -0.70 -12.84 4.11
CA THR A 29 0.22 -13.78 3.43
C THR A 29 1.64 -13.71 3.98
N LEU A 30 1.97 -12.71 4.82
CA LEU A 30 3.32 -12.45 5.30
C LEU A 30 3.77 -13.41 6.42
N GLY A 31 5.05 -13.74 6.36
CA GLY A 31 5.77 -14.42 7.43
C GLY A 31 5.46 -15.90 7.58
N PRO A 32 6.05 -16.55 8.61
CA PRO A 32 5.89 -17.99 8.84
C PRO A 32 4.45 -18.43 9.11
N SER A 33 3.65 -17.52 9.68
CA SER A 33 2.21 -17.73 9.95
C SER A 33 1.31 -17.24 8.82
N GLY A 34 1.89 -16.91 7.66
CA GLY A 34 1.14 -16.44 6.50
C GLY A 34 0.07 -17.44 6.06
N ARG A 35 -1.12 -16.91 5.76
CA ARG A 35 -2.29 -17.69 5.36
C ARG A 35 -2.53 -17.60 3.87
N ASN A 36 -3.22 -18.60 3.34
CA ASN A 36 -3.71 -18.56 1.98
C ASN A 36 -4.85 -17.54 1.86
N VAL A 37 -4.88 -16.83 0.75
CA VAL A 37 -5.98 -15.97 0.34
C VAL A 37 -6.73 -16.64 -0.80
N ILE A 38 -8.05 -16.70 -0.69
CA ILE A 38 -8.91 -17.22 -1.73
C ILE A 38 -9.36 -16.06 -2.62
N ILE A 39 -9.01 -16.15 -3.89
CA ILE A 39 -9.40 -15.17 -4.89
C ILE A 39 -10.58 -15.74 -5.68
N ALA A 40 -11.75 -15.17 -5.48
CA ALA A 40 -12.95 -15.51 -6.23
C ALA A 40 -13.09 -14.59 -7.43
N LYS A 41 -13.25 -15.17 -8.61
CA LYS A 41 -13.52 -14.45 -9.86
C LYS A 41 -14.85 -14.92 -10.45
N PRO A 42 -15.64 -14.02 -11.04
CA PRO A 42 -16.82 -14.45 -11.78
C PRO A 42 -16.45 -15.41 -12.90
N PHE A 43 -17.19 -16.49 -13.02
CA PHE A 43 -17.07 -17.48 -14.11
C PHE A 43 -15.76 -18.27 -14.19
N ILE A 44 -14.86 -18.14 -13.20
CA ILE A 44 -13.59 -18.87 -13.14
C ILE A 44 -13.48 -19.52 -11.75
N PRO A 45 -12.89 -20.74 -11.64
CA PRO A 45 -12.66 -21.37 -10.36
C PRO A 45 -11.84 -20.49 -9.42
N SER A 46 -12.22 -20.44 -8.15
CA SER A 46 -11.49 -19.71 -7.12
C SER A 46 -10.07 -20.26 -7.00
N THR A 47 -9.09 -19.37 -6.92
CA THR A 47 -7.68 -19.72 -6.71
C THR A 47 -7.28 -19.40 -5.27
N SER A 48 -6.51 -20.28 -4.66
CA SER A 48 -5.90 -20.08 -3.34
C SER A 48 -4.42 -19.80 -3.51
N THR A 49 -3.92 -18.73 -2.89
CA THR A 49 -2.51 -18.35 -2.96
C THR A 49 -1.99 -17.80 -1.65
N LYS A 50 -0.70 -18.02 -1.38
CA LYS A 50 0.09 -17.39 -0.32
C LYS A 50 0.98 -16.26 -0.84
N ASP A 51 1.05 -16.10 -2.15
CA ASP A 51 1.92 -15.12 -2.77
C ASP A 51 1.32 -13.71 -2.70
N GLY A 52 1.97 -12.83 -1.95
CA GLY A 52 1.54 -11.45 -1.78
C GLY A 52 1.52 -10.64 -3.08
N VAL A 53 2.40 -10.94 -4.04
CA VAL A 53 2.39 -10.31 -5.37
C VAL A 53 1.11 -10.65 -6.11
N THR A 54 0.74 -11.92 -6.12
CA THR A 54 -0.49 -12.41 -6.76
C THR A 54 -1.72 -11.79 -6.10
N VAL A 55 -1.78 -11.78 -4.76
CA VAL A 55 -2.87 -11.14 -4.02
C VAL A 55 -2.97 -9.65 -4.36
N ALA A 56 -1.87 -8.93 -4.34
CA ALA A 56 -1.86 -7.51 -4.67
C ALA A 56 -2.37 -7.22 -6.08
N LYS A 57 -1.96 -8.01 -7.07
CA LYS A 57 -2.41 -7.86 -8.46
C LYS A 57 -3.92 -8.02 -8.63
N GLU A 58 -4.52 -8.90 -7.84
CA GLU A 58 -5.94 -9.23 -7.95
C GLU A 58 -6.86 -8.29 -7.15
N VAL A 59 -6.33 -7.45 -6.27
CA VAL A 59 -7.14 -6.49 -5.52
C VAL A 59 -7.73 -5.44 -6.44
N ASN A 60 -9.05 -5.44 -6.54
CA ASN A 60 -9.84 -4.40 -7.19
C ASN A 60 -11.02 -4.05 -6.27
N LEU A 61 -11.16 -2.78 -5.97
CA LEU A 61 -12.18 -2.29 -5.06
C LEU A 61 -13.33 -1.65 -5.84
N SER A 62 -14.54 -1.86 -5.36
CA SER A 62 -15.75 -1.34 -6.01
C SER A 62 -15.89 0.18 -5.94
N ASP A 63 -15.44 0.78 -4.83
CA ASP A 63 -15.40 2.23 -4.70
C ASP A 63 -14.26 2.82 -5.54
N PRO A 64 -14.52 3.76 -6.47
CA PRO A 64 -13.49 4.27 -7.37
C PRO A 64 -12.34 4.98 -6.66
N LEU A 65 -12.63 5.69 -5.57
CA LEU A 65 -11.64 6.45 -4.82
C LEU A 65 -10.75 5.53 -3.99
N GLU A 66 -11.35 4.55 -3.30
CA GLU A 66 -10.61 3.52 -2.59
C GLU A 66 -9.74 2.71 -3.57
N ASN A 67 -10.29 2.34 -4.73
CA ASN A 67 -9.53 1.62 -5.75
C ASN A 67 -8.34 2.42 -6.25
N THR A 68 -8.49 3.74 -6.42
CA THR A 68 -7.38 4.63 -6.80
C THR A 68 -6.26 4.55 -5.77
N GLY A 69 -6.56 4.65 -4.48
CA GLY A 69 -5.57 4.52 -3.40
C GLY A 69 -4.86 3.16 -3.42
N ALA A 70 -5.62 2.07 -3.57
CA ALA A 70 -5.06 0.73 -3.67
C ALA A 70 -4.13 0.57 -4.89
N GLN A 71 -4.54 1.08 -6.07
CA GLN A 71 -3.73 0.98 -7.28
C GLN A 71 -2.42 1.77 -7.19
N MET A 72 -2.42 2.96 -6.57
CA MET A 72 -1.21 3.75 -6.37
C MET A 72 -0.15 2.99 -5.57
N VAL A 73 -0.52 2.36 -4.47
CA VAL A 73 0.41 1.56 -3.65
C VAL A 73 0.81 0.27 -4.36
N LYS A 74 -0.10 -0.35 -5.08
CA LYS A 74 0.16 -1.52 -5.90
C LYS A 74 1.23 -1.26 -6.96
N GLU A 75 1.18 -0.13 -7.66
CA GLU A 75 2.20 0.26 -8.64
C GLU A 75 3.59 0.40 -8.01
N VAL A 76 3.67 1.06 -6.85
CA VAL A 76 4.93 1.19 -6.09
C VAL A 76 5.50 -0.18 -5.73
N ALA A 77 4.66 -1.08 -5.25
CA ALA A 77 5.07 -2.41 -4.83
C ALA A 77 5.53 -3.28 -6.01
N LEU A 78 4.84 -3.22 -7.13
CA LEU A 78 5.23 -3.93 -8.34
C LEU A 78 6.56 -3.42 -8.90
N LYS A 79 6.78 -2.10 -8.86
CA LYS A 79 8.05 -1.50 -9.24
C LYS A 79 9.20 -1.93 -8.33
N ALA A 80 8.98 -2.05 -7.02
CA ALA A 80 9.96 -2.60 -6.10
C ALA A 80 10.32 -4.04 -6.46
N ASN A 81 9.33 -4.85 -6.80
CA ASN A 81 9.53 -6.23 -7.24
C ASN A 81 10.32 -6.33 -8.56
N GLU A 82 10.05 -5.45 -9.52
CA GLU A 82 10.80 -5.39 -10.78
C GLU A 82 12.28 -5.09 -10.57
N LEU A 83 12.60 -4.23 -9.60
CA LEU A 83 13.97 -3.82 -9.31
C LEU A 83 14.75 -4.85 -8.49
N SER A 84 14.11 -5.56 -7.58
CA SER A 84 14.77 -6.46 -6.62
C SER A 84 14.37 -7.93 -6.77
N GLY A 85 13.35 -8.23 -7.53
CA GLY A 85 12.80 -9.59 -7.65
C GLY A 85 11.98 -10.07 -6.45
N ASP A 86 11.86 -9.24 -5.41
CA ASP A 86 11.15 -9.56 -4.17
C ASP A 86 10.74 -8.29 -3.43
N GLY A 87 10.10 -8.44 -2.26
CA GLY A 87 9.79 -7.33 -1.37
C GLY A 87 8.47 -6.61 -1.64
N THR A 88 7.61 -7.12 -2.52
CA THR A 88 6.30 -6.52 -2.81
C THR A 88 5.44 -6.36 -1.57
N SER A 89 5.28 -7.42 -0.78
CA SER A 89 4.47 -7.39 0.45
C SER A 89 5.06 -6.43 1.48
N THR A 90 6.39 -6.45 1.65
CA THR A 90 7.10 -5.52 2.53
C THR A 90 6.90 -4.07 2.11
N ALA A 91 7.01 -3.77 0.81
CA ALA A 91 6.77 -2.43 0.28
C ALA A 91 5.34 -1.93 0.54
N ILE A 92 4.33 -2.79 0.40
CA ILE A 92 2.94 -2.46 0.69
C ILE A 92 2.74 -2.15 2.18
N VAL A 93 3.30 -2.97 3.07
CA VAL A 93 3.20 -2.76 4.52
C VAL A 93 3.89 -1.47 4.94
N LEU A 94 5.07 -1.18 4.43
CA LEU A 94 5.80 0.07 4.70
C LEU A 94 5.02 1.28 4.18
N ALA A 95 4.54 1.24 2.94
CA ALA A 95 3.75 2.31 2.36
C ALA A 95 2.47 2.58 3.17
N ASN A 96 1.77 1.53 3.58
CA ASN A 96 0.59 1.63 4.43
C ASN A 96 0.90 2.32 5.76
N SER A 97 1.99 1.93 6.42
CA SER A 97 2.42 2.52 7.69
C SER A 97 2.77 4.00 7.53
N ILE A 98 3.58 4.34 6.54
CA ILE A 98 3.99 5.72 6.26
C ILE A 98 2.77 6.60 5.96
N ILE A 99 1.84 6.13 5.15
CA ILE A 99 0.62 6.85 4.78
C ILE A 99 -0.25 7.07 6.02
N ASN A 100 -0.52 6.04 6.82
CA ASN A 100 -1.37 6.17 7.99
C ASN A 100 -0.78 7.11 9.05
N VAL A 101 0.50 6.98 9.37
CA VAL A 101 1.19 7.91 10.27
C VAL A 101 1.16 9.33 9.71
N GLY A 102 1.31 9.48 8.40
CA GLY A 102 1.22 10.77 7.74
C GLY A 102 -0.14 11.44 7.90
N PHE A 103 -1.22 10.70 7.67
CA PHE A 103 -2.58 11.21 7.89
C PHE A 103 -2.80 11.68 9.32
N ASP A 104 -2.41 10.85 10.29
CA ASP A 104 -2.57 11.17 11.70
C ASP A 104 -1.72 12.37 12.10
N THR A 105 -0.46 12.41 11.69
CA THR A 105 0.47 13.50 12.00
C THR A 105 0.04 14.83 11.39
N ILE A 106 -0.36 14.83 10.13
CA ILE A 106 -0.85 16.03 9.43
C ILE A 106 -2.14 16.53 10.09
N GLY A 107 -3.05 15.64 10.43
CA GLY A 107 -4.32 15.97 11.08
C GLY A 107 -4.14 16.51 12.51
N GLU A 108 -3.37 15.82 13.35
CA GLU A 108 -3.20 16.16 14.76
C GLU A 108 -2.30 17.37 14.99
N HIS A 109 -1.21 17.47 14.26
CA HIS A 109 -0.19 18.50 14.46
C HIS A 109 -0.29 19.67 13.46
N LYS A 110 -1.26 19.66 12.57
CA LYS A 110 -1.49 20.71 11.56
C LYS A 110 -0.26 21.07 10.73
N ILE A 111 0.61 20.08 10.47
CA ILE A 111 1.76 20.27 9.60
C ILE A 111 1.38 20.13 8.13
N GLN A 112 2.14 20.80 7.27
CA GLN A 112 1.91 20.72 5.84
C GLN A 112 2.36 19.36 5.28
N PRO A 113 1.63 18.74 4.33
CA PRO A 113 2.02 17.48 3.70
C PRO A 113 3.44 17.48 3.14
N ILE A 114 3.91 18.62 2.62
CA ILE A 114 5.28 18.77 2.10
C ILE A 114 6.33 18.64 3.21
N GLN A 115 6.04 19.09 4.41
CA GLN A 115 6.93 18.97 5.57
C GLN A 115 7.04 17.51 6.01
N TYR A 116 5.90 16.81 6.05
CA TYR A 116 5.87 15.37 6.33
C TYR A 116 6.70 14.59 5.29
N LYS A 117 6.51 14.88 4.01
CA LYS A 117 7.29 14.26 2.93
C LYS A 117 8.80 14.48 3.10
N ARG A 118 9.22 15.68 3.43
CA ARG A 118 10.65 15.98 3.70
C ARG A 118 11.20 15.15 4.85
N GLY A 119 10.43 15.00 5.92
CA GLY A 119 10.79 14.15 7.06
C GLY A 119 10.95 12.68 6.66
N VAL A 120 10.03 12.15 5.86
CA VAL A 120 10.10 10.79 5.31
C VAL A 120 11.35 10.61 4.44
N ASP A 121 11.63 11.55 3.54
CA ASP A 121 12.80 11.50 2.67
C ASP A 121 14.12 11.46 3.46
N LEU A 122 14.22 12.26 4.52
CA LEU A 122 15.40 12.24 5.43
C LEU A 122 15.51 10.91 6.17
N ALA A 123 14.42 10.41 6.74
CA ALA A 123 14.41 9.14 7.46
C ALA A 123 14.80 7.97 6.54
N VAL A 124 14.28 7.92 5.33
CA VAL A 124 14.64 6.90 4.33
C VAL A 124 16.12 6.93 4.00
N LYS A 125 16.70 8.13 3.82
CA LYS A 125 18.12 8.29 3.57
C LYS A 125 18.97 7.70 4.71
N ASP A 126 18.63 7.99 5.95
CA ASP A 126 19.34 7.51 7.12
C ASP A 126 19.20 5.98 7.28
N VAL A 127 17.99 5.45 7.11
CA VAL A 127 17.72 4.00 7.21
C VAL A 127 18.48 3.24 6.13
N VAL A 128 18.47 3.72 4.88
CA VAL A 128 19.21 3.09 3.78
C VAL A 128 20.73 3.09 4.06
N ALA A 129 21.25 4.20 4.57
CA ALA A 129 22.67 4.27 4.95
C ALA A 129 23.02 3.26 6.07
N MET A 130 22.13 3.09 7.04
CA MET A 130 22.31 2.11 8.12
C MET A 130 22.26 0.67 7.59
N ILE A 131 21.27 0.34 6.76
CA ILE A 131 21.15 -0.99 6.15
C ILE A 131 22.43 -1.36 5.37
N ARG A 132 22.96 -0.42 4.60
CA ARG A 132 24.22 -0.64 3.85
C ARG A 132 25.43 -0.92 4.75
N LYS A 133 25.45 -0.39 5.98
CA LYS A 133 26.53 -0.65 6.92
C LYS A 133 26.46 -2.03 7.58
N ILE A 134 25.26 -2.58 7.71
CA ILE A 134 25.03 -3.86 8.40
C ILE A 134 24.84 -5.05 7.45
N SER A 135 24.76 -4.79 6.15
CA SER A 135 24.61 -5.85 5.13
C SER A 135 25.99 -6.36 4.58
#